data_4a9b4ffe38f08d3e14e83a488fb2995b
#
_entry.id   4a9b4ffe38f08d3e14e83a488fb2995b
#
_cell.length_a   1.000
_cell.length_b   1.000
_cell.length_c   1.000
_cell.angle_alpha   90.00
_cell.angle_beta   90.00
_cell.angle_gamma   90.00
#
_symmetry.space_group_name_H-M   'P 1'
#
loop_
_entity.id
_entity.type
_entity.pdbx_description
1 polymer ?
#
loop_
_entity_poly.entity_id
_entity_poly.type
_entity_poly.pdbx_seq_one_letter_code
_entity_poly.pdbx_strand_id
1 'polypeptide(L)'
;MRETPMTSHTATDMGRDDDRERTAIHCTAMHQTSDHRTAAYQTAVHQTVTGSGETAIVLADANSFFASCECVFDPSLVGRPVVVLSNNDGCVVARSAQAKAMGIPEGVPWFKIREWATDHGVAARSSNYELYASLSARMMSVMRRFFAHQEVYSIDECFLSQQESLRSEHDSKADMPAVDTKSPDETGAMRAASPSRLDALTQRWLRMRTAVLQGVGIPVSVGIAPTKTLAKITNHWVKKHDARHGVDSWNELLAHLDHDPLRDVNVADVWGIGRRLAPRLMSHGILTAADLRDADPATIRRQYSVLVEQTVLELRGIKCISDAPDAARGRRTSQIMCSRMFSHAITDEAAMRQAVAVYAQKATQRLMRQRSLCCEVSVFCGTGPTDDDGTGRMMVHGCATLPDPTDDALLICQGAYEALRSCMVPGLRYVRAGVMLSGLIQADDYQPLDGFEAKRDTGLSDAMARINKRFGSAHVGIGYGGVRGKGRWNEDTGATWSMKRTMMSPRCTTRWDEMAVVHA
;
A
#
# COMPACT_ATOMS: atom_id res chain seq x y z
N MET A 1 22.31 59.10 -39.20
CA MET A 1 22.72 60.49 -38.90
C MET A 1 22.71 60.62 -37.37
N ARG A 2 23.91 60.92 -36.88
CA ARG A 2 24.33 61.53 -35.60
C ARG A 2 24.05 60.69 -34.33
N GLU A 3 25.03 60.00 -33.80
CA GLU A 3 26.25 60.44 -33.06
C GLU A 3 25.95 60.77 -31.57
N THR A 4 26.63 59.96 -30.78
CA THR A 4 27.06 59.98 -29.38
C THR A 4 27.39 61.38 -28.79
N PRO A 5 27.65 61.53 -27.44
CA PRO A 5 28.64 60.77 -26.70
C PRO A 5 28.44 60.57 -25.19
N MET A 6 29.23 59.58 -24.68
CA MET A 6 29.85 59.37 -23.35
C MET A 6 29.76 60.44 -22.27
N THR A 7 29.54 59.99 -21.02
CA THR A 7 30.39 60.41 -19.88
C THR A 7 30.49 59.29 -18.84
N SER A 8 31.72 59.00 -18.45
CA SER A 8 32.19 58.12 -17.39
C SER A 8 31.93 58.67 -16.00
N HIS A 9 31.52 57.83 -15.04
CA HIS A 9 31.87 58.05 -13.64
C HIS A 9 32.23 56.73 -12.96
N THR A 10 33.47 56.65 -12.55
CA THR A 10 34.10 55.73 -11.62
C THR A 10 33.41 55.83 -10.24
N ALA A 11 32.95 54.71 -9.71
CA ALA A 11 32.62 54.54 -8.29
C ALA A 11 33.25 53.24 -7.78
N THR A 12 34.12 53.42 -6.90
CA THR A 12 34.97 52.64 -6.06
C THR A 12 34.33 51.33 -5.53
N ASP A 13 35.14 50.28 -5.71
CA ASP A 13 35.07 48.95 -5.14
C ASP A 13 35.43 49.00 -3.64
N MET A 14 34.44 49.06 -2.76
CA MET A 14 34.55 48.87 -1.30
C MET A 14 33.22 48.32 -0.75
N GLY A 15 32.94 47.05 -0.99
CA GLY A 15 31.70 46.42 -0.48
C GLY A 15 31.63 44.89 -0.57
N ARG A 16 32.70 44.22 -1.02
CA ARG A 16 32.64 42.77 -1.27
C ARG A 16 33.16 41.85 -0.15
N ASP A 17 33.85 42.38 0.85
CA ASP A 17 34.41 41.52 1.94
C ASP A 17 33.47 41.36 3.13
N ASP A 18 32.59 42.33 3.38
CA ASP A 18 31.68 42.27 4.53
C ASP A 18 30.51 41.26 4.35
N ASP A 19 30.08 40.99 3.11
CA ASP A 19 29.03 39.99 2.81
C ASP A 19 29.58 38.56 2.86
N ARG A 20 30.84 38.33 2.61
CA ARG A 20 31.45 36.99 2.74
C ARG A 20 31.66 36.58 4.18
N GLU A 21 32.07 37.49 5.04
CA GLU A 21 32.16 37.23 6.50
C GLU A 21 30.79 37.04 7.14
N ARG A 22 29.78 37.83 6.80
CA ARG A 22 28.40 37.63 7.27
C ARG A 22 27.80 36.32 6.81
N THR A 23 28.05 35.88 5.58
CA THR A 23 27.57 34.62 5.04
C THR A 23 28.28 33.42 5.71
N ALA A 24 29.59 33.54 5.97
CA ALA A 24 30.38 32.51 6.67
C ALA A 24 29.96 32.37 8.15
N ILE A 25 29.73 33.48 8.84
CA ILE A 25 29.26 33.47 10.24
C ILE A 25 27.83 32.92 10.32
N HIS A 26 26.97 33.23 9.34
CA HIS A 26 25.60 32.68 9.31
C HIS A 26 25.58 31.18 8.99
N CYS A 27 26.44 30.69 8.10
CA CYS A 27 26.61 29.26 7.82
C CYS A 27 27.17 28.49 9.03
N THR A 28 28.15 29.05 9.74
CA THR A 28 28.75 28.42 10.91
C THR A 28 27.76 28.39 12.09
N ALA A 29 26.96 29.44 12.30
CA ALA A 29 25.93 29.48 13.32
C ALA A 29 24.77 28.52 13.01
N MET A 30 24.40 28.33 11.73
CA MET A 30 23.41 27.33 11.34
C MET A 30 23.92 25.89 11.53
N HIS A 31 25.20 25.60 11.27
CA HIS A 31 25.77 24.28 11.52
C HIS A 31 25.83 23.95 13.02
N GLN A 32 26.29 24.89 13.86
CA GLN A 32 26.34 24.67 15.31
C GLN A 32 24.94 24.49 15.95
N THR A 33 23.93 25.22 15.49
CA THR A 33 22.54 25.02 15.95
C THR A 33 21.92 23.73 15.47
N SER A 34 22.33 23.22 14.28
CA SER A 34 21.94 21.93 13.74
C SER A 34 22.47 20.78 14.59
N ASP A 35 23.75 20.82 14.97
CA ASP A 35 24.40 19.76 15.76
C ASP A 35 23.82 19.66 17.18
N HIS A 36 23.53 20.79 17.83
CA HIS A 36 22.88 20.79 19.15
C HIS A 36 21.42 20.28 19.08
N ARG A 37 20.68 20.57 18.01
CA ARG A 37 19.33 20.03 17.80
C ARG A 37 19.35 18.53 17.48
N THR A 38 20.33 18.07 16.72
CA THR A 38 20.51 16.64 16.41
C THR A 38 20.87 15.86 17.68
N ALA A 39 21.77 16.37 18.51
CA ALA A 39 22.13 15.76 19.80
C ALA A 39 20.95 15.73 20.78
N ALA A 40 20.17 16.81 20.88
CA ALA A 40 18.96 16.84 21.70
C ALA A 40 17.90 15.86 21.20
N TYR A 41 17.73 15.73 19.88
CA TYR A 41 16.84 14.76 19.25
C TYR A 41 17.29 13.32 19.52
N GLN A 42 18.57 13.01 19.32
CA GLN A 42 19.12 11.69 19.64
C GLN A 42 18.93 11.32 21.10
N THR A 43 19.15 12.27 22.03
CA THR A 43 18.92 12.07 23.46
C THR A 43 17.43 11.85 23.77
N ALA A 44 16.54 12.63 23.18
CA ALA A 44 15.09 12.47 23.37
C ALA A 44 14.59 11.12 22.83
N VAL A 45 15.00 10.73 21.62
CA VAL A 45 14.63 9.42 21.02
C VAL A 45 15.22 8.26 21.82
N HIS A 46 16.47 8.39 22.29
CA HIS A 46 17.11 7.37 23.15
C HIS A 46 16.39 7.21 24.48
N GLN A 47 15.98 8.31 25.11
CA GLN A 47 15.20 8.30 26.35
C GLN A 47 13.79 7.72 26.15
N THR A 48 13.14 7.98 25.00
CA THR A 48 11.80 7.46 24.68
C THR A 48 11.81 5.94 24.50
N VAL A 49 12.91 5.36 24.03
CA VAL A 49 12.99 3.90 23.78
C VAL A 49 13.61 3.12 24.97
N THR A 50 14.42 3.77 25.80
CA THR A 50 15.08 3.14 26.96
C THR A 50 14.41 3.42 28.29
N GLY A 51 13.58 4.46 28.39
CA GLY A 51 12.91 4.89 29.62
C GLY A 51 11.39 4.89 29.50
N SER A 52 10.72 4.08 30.27
CA SER A 52 9.27 3.96 30.41
C SER A 52 8.55 3.21 29.28
N GLY A 53 8.19 1.94 29.48
CA GLY A 53 7.03 1.21 28.94
C GLY A 53 6.43 1.51 27.55
N GLU A 54 7.06 2.32 26.70
CA GLU A 54 6.56 2.68 25.39
C GLU A 54 6.77 1.55 24.39
N THR A 55 5.69 1.16 23.76
CA THR A 55 5.63 0.09 22.77
C THR A 55 6.31 0.52 21.47
N ALA A 56 7.46 -0.09 21.15
CA ALA A 56 8.08 0.06 19.84
C ALA A 56 7.12 -0.44 18.74
N ILE A 57 7.00 0.33 17.66
CA ILE A 57 6.27 -0.03 16.47
C ILE A 57 7.21 -0.78 15.53
N VAL A 58 6.73 -1.86 14.97
CA VAL A 58 7.48 -2.69 14.04
C VAL A 58 6.74 -2.79 12.74
N LEU A 59 7.41 -2.46 11.65
CA LEU A 59 6.92 -2.73 10.30
C LEU A 59 7.57 -4.00 9.77
N ALA A 60 6.74 -4.97 9.41
CA ALA A 60 7.14 -6.12 8.60
C ALA A 60 6.60 -5.95 7.18
N ASP A 61 7.47 -6.04 6.19
CA ASP A 61 7.18 -5.75 4.79
C ASP A 61 7.84 -6.80 3.88
N ALA A 62 7.07 -7.42 3.02
CA ALA A 62 7.54 -8.46 2.12
C ALA A 62 8.38 -7.89 0.97
N ASN A 63 9.54 -8.50 0.73
CA ASN A 63 10.46 -8.04 -0.30
C ASN A 63 9.95 -8.39 -1.69
N SER A 64 9.71 -7.37 -2.54
CA SER A 64 9.23 -7.55 -3.92
C SER A 64 8.02 -8.48 -4.01
N PHE A 65 7.02 -8.30 -3.16
CA PHE A 65 5.97 -9.25 -2.81
C PHE A 65 5.38 -10.01 -4.00
N PHE A 66 4.86 -9.34 -5.04
CA PHE A 66 4.25 -10.02 -6.18
C PHE A 66 5.25 -10.90 -6.94
N ALA A 67 6.47 -10.43 -7.14
CA ALA A 67 7.51 -11.24 -7.78
C ALA A 67 7.92 -12.43 -6.91
N SER A 68 8.00 -12.25 -5.59
CA SER A 68 8.27 -13.34 -4.64
C SER A 68 7.14 -14.37 -4.63
N CYS A 69 5.87 -13.94 -4.73
CA CYS A 69 4.73 -14.85 -4.82
C CYS A 69 4.80 -15.76 -6.07
N GLU A 70 5.27 -15.23 -7.19
CA GLU A 70 5.45 -16.03 -8.41
C GLU A 70 6.55 -17.10 -8.23
N CYS A 71 7.61 -16.79 -7.50
CA CYS A 71 8.71 -17.73 -7.22
C CYS A 71 8.32 -18.87 -6.27
N VAL A 72 7.28 -18.70 -5.42
CA VAL A 72 6.87 -19.73 -4.45
C VAL A 72 6.47 -21.05 -5.13
N PHE A 73 5.77 -20.96 -6.27
CA PHE A 73 5.27 -22.13 -7.00
C PHE A 73 5.97 -22.38 -8.33
N ASP A 74 6.93 -21.55 -8.68
CA ASP A 74 7.80 -21.72 -9.84
C ASP A 74 9.27 -21.47 -9.43
N PRO A 75 9.94 -22.50 -8.87
CA PRO A 75 11.34 -22.37 -8.44
C PRO A 75 12.31 -21.99 -9.55
N SER A 76 11.95 -22.20 -10.83
CA SER A 76 12.78 -21.79 -11.98
C SER A 76 12.94 -20.27 -12.10
N LEU A 77 12.10 -19.49 -11.42
CA LEU A 77 12.16 -18.03 -11.36
C LEU A 77 13.12 -17.51 -10.28
N VAL A 78 13.54 -18.35 -9.34
CA VAL A 78 14.46 -17.95 -8.26
C VAL A 78 15.80 -17.54 -8.85
N GLY A 79 16.27 -16.36 -8.48
CA GLY A 79 17.53 -15.80 -8.99
C GLY A 79 17.42 -15.15 -10.38
N ARG A 80 16.27 -15.24 -11.05
CA ARG A 80 16.04 -14.61 -12.37
C ARG A 80 15.40 -13.23 -12.24
N PRO A 81 15.58 -12.35 -13.26
CA PRO A 81 14.81 -11.12 -13.34
C PRO A 81 13.33 -11.44 -13.64
N VAL A 82 12.46 -11.10 -12.69
CA VAL A 82 11.00 -11.30 -12.78
C VAL A 82 10.32 -9.95 -12.69
N VAL A 83 9.37 -9.71 -13.58
CA VAL A 83 8.46 -8.55 -13.52
C VAL A 83 7.01 -9.01 -13.47
N VAL A 84 6.21 -8.33 -12.68
CA VAL A 84 4.76 -8.54 -12.63
C VAL A 84 4.07 -7.34 -13.24
N LEU A 85 3.12 -7.60 -14.12
CA LEU A 85 2.42 -6.60 -14.90
C LEU A 85 1.10 -6.22 -14.25
N SER A 86 0.69 -4.97 -14.45
CA SER A 86 -0.61 -4.46 -14.00
C SER A 86 -1.78 -5.08 -14.79
N ASN A 87 -2.99 -4.63 -14.48
CA ASN A 87 -4.18 -5.01 -15.24
C ASN A 87 -3.96 -4.81 -16.75
N ASN A 88 -4.45 -5.75 -17.55
CA ASN A 88 -4.30 -5.80 -19.01
C ASN A 88 -2.85 -5.92 -19.50
N ASP A 89 -1.96 -6.45 -18.68
CA ASP A 89 -0.52 -6.53 -18.97
C ASP A 89 0.08 -5.17 -19.38
N GLY A 90 -0.43 -4.08 -18.77
CA GLY A 90 -0.15 -2.73 -19.22
C GLY A 90 1.23 -2.19 -18.82
N CYS A 91 1.54 -2.20 -17.52
CA CYS A 91 2.76 -1.62 -16.97
C CYS A 91 3.40 -2.57 -15.95
N VAL A 92 4.69 -2.44 -15.72
CA VAL A 92 5.40 -3.14 -14.64
C VAL A 92 5.00 -2.57 -13.29
N VAL A 93 4.42 -3.39 -12.41
CA VAL A 93 3.99 -2.99 -11.05
C VAL A 93 4.82 -3.62 -9.94
N ALA A 94 5.55 -4.71 -10.22
CA ALA A 94 6.51 -5.28 -9.29
C ALA A 94 7.70 -5.86 -10.03
N ARG A 95 8.84 -5.92 -9.34
CA ARG A 95 10.13 -6.34 -9.90
C ARG A 95 10.91 -7.13 -8.85
N SER A 96 11.50 -8.25 -9.24
CA SER A 96 12.49 -8.94 -8.41
C SER A 96 13.73 -8.08 -8.18
N ALA A 97 14.59 -8.45 -7.25
CA ALA A 97 15.87 -7.76 -7.01
C ALA A 97 16.72 -7.71 -8.29
N GLN A 98 16.76 -8.81 -9.03
CA GLN A 98 17.49 -8.91 -10.29
C GLN A 98 16.94 -7.96 -11.38
N ALA A 99 15.61 -7.89 -11.49
CA ALA A 99 14.98 -6.95 -12.44
C ALA A 99 15.21 -5.47 -12.05
N LYS A 100 15.27 -5.17 -10.74
CA LYS A 100 15.67 -3.83 -10.24
C LYS A 100 17.12 -3.52 -10.56
N ALA A 101 18.04 -4.47 -10.39
CA ALA A 101 19.46 -4.32 -10.71
C ALA A 101 19.71 -4.09 -12.22
N MET A 102 18.84 -4.62 -13.09
CA MET A 102 18.87 -4.35 -14.54
C MET A 102 18.31 -2.96 -14.89
N GLY A 103 17.89 -2.15 -13.92
CA GLY A 103 17.38 -0.80 -14.16
C GLY A 103 15.96 -0.72 -14.72
N ILE A 104 15.17 -1.79 -14.68
CA ILE A 104 13.77 -1.76 -15.16
C ILE A 104 12.97 -0.81 -14.26
N PRO A 105 12.38 0.29 -14.79
CA PRO A 105 11.63 1.23 -13.97
C PRO A 105 10.26 0.67 -13.55
N GLU A 106 9.78 1.12 -12.37
CA GLU A 106 8.38 0.88 -11.98
C GLU A 106 7.43 1.76 -12.80
N GLY A 107 6.28 1.21 -13.15
CA GLY A 107 5.29 1.91 -13.95
C GLY A 107 5.61 1.99 -15.44
N VAL A 108 6.74 1.45 -15.90
CA VAL A 108 7.07 1.45 -17.33
C VAL A 108 6.01 0.64 -18.12
N PRO A 109 5.48 1.17 -19.24
CA PRO A 109 4.58 0.44 -20.09
C PRO A 109 5.26 -0.81 -20.66
N TRP A 110 4.64 -1.98 -20.48
CA TRP A 110 5.22 -3.27 -20.88
C TRP A 110 5.53 -3.34 -22.37
N PHE A 111 4.66 -2.79 -23.21
CA PHE A 111 4.87 -2.82 -24.67
C PHE A 111 6.15 -2.10 -25.12
N LYS A 112 6.66 -1.14 -24.31
CA LYS A 112 7.90 -0.41 -24.64
C LYS A 112 9.17 -1.19 -24.36
N ILE A 113 9.11 -2.16 -23.42
CA ILE A 113 10.30 -2.90 -22.99
C ILE A 113 10.22 -4.40 -23.29
N ARG A 114 9.09 -4.90 -23.82
CA ARG A 114 8.83 -6.33 -23.98
C ARG A 114 9.88 -7.05 -24.80
N GLU A 115 10.28 -6.52 -25.93
CA GLU A 115 11.31 -7.10 -26.81
C GLU A 115 12.65 -7.17 -26.09
N TRP A 116 13.11 -6.03 -25.61
CA TRP A 116 14.34 -5.95 -24.81
C TRP A 116 14.33 -6.91 -23.62
N ALA A 117 13.24 -6.95 -22.87
CA ALA A 117 13.08 -7.82 -21.70
C ALA A 117 13.17 -9.32 -22.08
N THR A 118 12.57 -9.70 -23.22
CA THR A 118 12.65 -11.07 -23.74
C THR A 118 14.09 -11.46 -24.09
N ASP A 119 14.81 -10.60 -24.81
CA ASP A 119 16.19 -10.81 -25.23
C ASP A 119 17.15 -10.92 -24.03
N HIS A 120 16.82 -10.27 -22.91
CA HIS A 120 17.59 -10.28 -21.66
C HIS A 120 17.08 -11.32 -20.64
N GLY A 121 16.22 -12.24 -21.04
CA GLY A 121 15.75 -13.35 -20.19
C GLY A 121 14.87 -12.94 -19.02
N VAL A 122 14.24 -11.75 -19.09
CA VAL A 122 13.29 -11.29 -18.06
C VAL A 122 12.00 -12.11 -18.13
N ALA A 123 11.63 -12.75 -17.03
CA ALA A 123 10.36 -13.45 -16.91
C ALA A 123 9.25 -12.46 -16.58
N ALA A 124 8.22 -12.38 -17.44
CA ALA A 124 7.03 -11.57 -17.19
C ALA A 124 5.86 -12.43 -16.72
N ARG A 125 5.10 -11.93 -15.76
CA ARG A 125 3.86 -12.55 -15.26
C ARG A 125 2.75 -11.51 -15.22
N SER A 126 1.53 -11.91 -15.60
CA SER A 126 0.31 -11.11 -15.35
C SER A 126 -0.04 -11.15 -13.87
N SER A 127 -0.60 -10.06 -13.33
CA SER A 127 -1.02 -10.02 -11.92
C SER A 127 -2.00 -11.16 -11.56
N ASN A 128 -1.61 -12.01 -10.62
CA ASN A 128 -2.40 -13.10 -10.06
C ASN A 128 -2.89 -12.72 -8.65
N TYR A 129 -3.82 -11.76 -8.57
CA TYR A 129 -4.29 -11.22 -7.29
C TYR A 129 -4.92 -12.28 -6.37
N GLU A 130 -5.50 -13.34 -6.94
CA GLU A 130 -6.07 -14.45 -6.19
C GLU A 130 -4.98 -15.20 -5.42
N LEU A 131 -3.87 -15.51 -6.08
CA LEU A 131 -2.68 -16.12 -5.46
C LEU A 131 -2.06 -15.19 -4.44
N TYR A 132 -1.85 -13.91 -4.78
CA TYR A 132 -1.20 -12.95 -3.90
C TYR A 132 -2.01 -12.69 -2.63
N ALA A 133 -3.33 -12.58 -2.73
CA ALA A 133 -4.21 -12.45 -1.55
C ALA A 133 -4.14 -13.67 -0.63
N SER A 134 -4.08 -14.88 -1.19
CA SER A 134 -3.95 -16.11 -0.41
C SER A 134 -2.61 -16.18 0.32
N LEU A 135 -1.50 -15.88 -0.35
CA LEU A 135 -0.16 -15.87 0.26
C LEU A 135 -0.02 -14.75 1.30
N SER A 136 -0.58 -13.57 1.03
CA SER A 136 -0.67 -12.48 2.02
C SER A 136 -1.38 -12.94 3.29
N ALA A 137 -2.57 -13.54 3.17
CA ALA A 137 -3.33 -14.02 4.33
C ALA A 137 -2.55 -15.06 5.15
N ARG A 138 -1.81 -15.96 4.50
CA ARG A 138 -0.93 -16.93 5.17
C ARG A 138 0.22 -16.24 5.88
N MET A 139 0.90 -15.31 5.22
CA MET A 139 2.00 -14.52 5.78
C MET A 139 1.53 -13.74 7.02
N MET A 140 0.42 -13.02 6.93
CA MET A 140 -0.17 -12.28 8.06
C MET A 140 -0.56 -13.22 9.21
N SER A 141 -1.09 -14.42 8.91
CA SER A 141 -1.42 -15.44 9.93
C SER A 141 -0.18 -15.97 10.65
N VAL A 142 0.95 -16.18 9.96
CA VAL A 142 2.22 -16.58 10.60
C VAL A 142 2.72 -15.47 11.51
N MET A 143 2.77 -14.22 11.02
CA MET A 143 3.26 -13.08 11.80
C MET A 143 2.44 -12.84 13.07
N ARG A 144 1.12 -13.03 13.02
CA ARG A 144 0.22 -12.88 14.18
C ARG A 144 0.60 -13.76 15.37
N ARG A 145 1.24 -14.92 15.15
CA ARG A 145 1.65 -15.84 16.22
C ARG A 145 2.76 -15.26 17.10
N PHE A 146 3.46 -14.25 16.64
CA PHE A 146 4.62 -13.67 17.32
C PHE A 146 4.27 -12.42 18.13
N PHE A 147 3.10 -11.79 17.89
CA PHE A 147 2.76 -10.48 18.47
C PHE A 147 1.30 -10.39 18.89
N ALA A 148 1.05 -9.63 19.97
CA ALA A 148 -0.29 -9.43 20.51
C ALA A 148 -1.17 -8.56 19.57
N HIS A 149 -0.58 -7.56 18.92
CA HIS A 149 -1.28 -6.66 18.03
C HIS A 149 -0.70 -6.70 16.62
N GLN A 150 -1.58 -6.81 15.63
CA GLN A 150 -1.25 -6.77 14.22
C GLN A 150 -2.24 -5.85 13.50
N GLU A 151 -1.72 -4.84 12.85
CA GLU A 151 -2.46 -3.99 11.93
C GLU A 151 -2.01 -4.28 10.50
N VAL A 152 -2.85 -4.97 9.74
CA VAL A 152 -2.59 -5.22 8.31
C VAL A 152 -2.80 -3.91 7.55
N TYR A 153 -1.71 -3.30 7.10
CA TYR A 153 -1.74 -2.02 6.41
C TYR A 153 -1.94 -2.19 4.90
N SER A 154 -1.27 -3.16 4.31
CA SER A 154 -1.40 -3.48 2.88
C SER A 154 -1.40 -5.00 2.64
N ILE A 155 -1.38 -5.42 1.38
CA ILE A 155 -1.29 -6.84 1.00
C ILE A 155 0.08 -7.45 1.37
N ASP A 156 1.11 -6.64 1.50
CA ASP A 156 2.50 -7.03 1.68
C ASP A 156 3.14 -6.50 2.97
N GLU A 157 2.46 -5.64 3.72
CA GLU A 157 3.01 -5.04 4.94
C GLU A 157 2.01 -4.98 6.10
N CYS A 158 2.52 -5.13 7.30
CA CYS A 158 1.76 -4.91 8.53
C CYS A 158 2.60 -4.26 9.63
N PHE A 159 1.92 -3.46 10.45
CA PHE A 159 2.48 -3.00 11.72
C PHE A 159 2.19 -4.01 12.83
N LEU A 160 3.19 -4.23 13.64
CA LEU A 160 3.15 -5.16 14.77
C LEU A 160 3.56 -4.40 16.02
N SER A 161 2.89 -4.67 17.13
CA SER A 161 3.26 -4.10 18.42
C SER A 161 3.11 -5.13 19.53
N GLN A 162 3.97 -5.01 20.52
CA GLN A 162 3.91 -5.79 21.74
C GLN A 162 3.37 -4.86 22.83
N GLN A 163 2.11 -5.05 23.22
CA GLN A 163 1.62 -4.47 24.45
C GLN A 163 2.12 -5.37 25.57
N GLU A 164 3.04 -4.90 26.38
CA GLU A 164 3.37 -5.56 27.63
C GLU A 164 2.15 -5.45 28.55
N SER A 165 1.32 -6.49 28.59
CA SER A 165 0.53 -6.71 29.79
C SER A 165 1.52 -7.04 30.89
N LEU A 166 1.50 -6.28 31.96
CA LEU A 166 2.13 -6.58 33.27
C LEU A 166 1.47 -7.85 33.88
N ARG A 167 1.43 -8.94 33.15
CA ARG A 167 1.08 -10.26 33.67
C ARG A 167 2.38 -11.02 33.86
N SER A 168 2.65 -11.25 35.13
CA SER A 168 3.75 -12.01 35.70
C SER A 168 4.15 -13.24 34.88
N GLU A 169 5.45 -13.46 34.74
CA GLU A 169 6.12 -14.62 34.12
C GLU A 169 5.79 -15.98 34.81
N HIS A 170 4.64 -16.13 35.45
CA HIS A 170 4.31 -17.32 36.23
C HIS A 170 3.40 -18.32 35.52
N ASP A 171 2.83 -18.01 34.33
CA ASP A 171 1.83 -18.87 33.67
C ASP A 171 2.25 -19.52 32.35
N SER A 172 3.50 -19.50 31.95
CA SER A 172 3.96 -20.13 30.69
C SER A 172 4.84 -21.39 30.88
N LYS A 173 4.61 -22.15 31.94
CA LYS A 173 5.23 -23.46 32.16
C LYS A 173 4.27 -24.64 31.95
N ALA A 174 3.36 -24.57 31.00
CA ALA A 174 2.58 -25.72 30.58
C ALA A 174 2.73 -25.91 29.06
N ASP A 175 3.13 -27.14 28.68
CA ASP A 175 3.25 -27.70 27.33
C ASP A 175 4.57 -27.48 26.54
N MET A 176 5.65 -28.07 27.09
CA MET A 176 6.69 -28.68 26.23
C MET A 176 7.11 -30.04 26.85
N PRO A 177 7.20 -31.13 26.07
CA PRO A 177 7.63 -32.42 26.58
C PRO A 177 9.11 -32.35 27.03
N ALA A 178 9.38 -32.84 28.22
CA ALA A 178 10.68 -32.94 28.82
C ALA A 178 11.59 -33.89 28.00
N VAL A 179 12.73 -33.40 27.56
CA VAL A 179 13.87 -34.27 27.17
C VAL A 179 14.82 -34.30 28.34
N ASP A 180 14.89 -35.45 28.96
CA ASP A 180 15.82 -35.79 30.04
C ASP A 180 17.27 -35.76 29.52
N THR A 181 18.11 -34.88 30.07
CA THR A 181 19.56 -35.03 30.02
C THR A 181 20.15 -34.70 31.39
N LYS A 182 20.61 -35.77 32.02
CA LYS A 182 21.37 -35.73 33.26
C LYS A 182 22.69 -34.96 33.07
N SER A 183 22.99 -34.09 34.04
CA SER A 183 24.33 -33.52 34.28
C SER A 183 25.28 -34.60 34.94
N PRO A 184 26.62 -34.46 34.94
CA PRO A 184 27.27 -33.43 35.78
C PRO A 184 28.55 -32.82 35.15
N ASP A 185 28.99 -31.61 35.56
CA ASP A 185 30.22 -31.33 36.29
C ASP A 185 30.45 -29.82 36.45
N GLU A 186 30.83 -29.52 37.66
CA GLU A 186 31.30 -28.19 38.11
C GLU A 186 32.69 -27.91 37.53
N THR A 187 32.79 -26.93 36.62
CA THR A 187 34.03 -26.15 36.45
C THR A 187 33.66 -24.73 36.03
N GLY A 188 34.23 -23.76 36.77
CA GLY A 188 33.95 -22.35 36.68
C GLY A 188 34.06 -21.76 35.27
N ALA A 189 32.93 -21.60 34.63
CA ALA A 189 32.80 -20.83 33.41
C ALA A 189 32.11 -19.51 33.71
N MET A 190 32.77 -18.43 33.33
CA MET A 190 32.24 -17.06 33.32
C MET A 190 30.75 -17.03 33.01
N ARG A 191 29.96 -16.49 33.93
CA ARG A 191 28.56 -16.17 33.73
C ARG A 191 28.44 -15.37 32.42
N ALA A 192 27.98 -16.00 31.36
CA ALA A 192 27.57 -15.31 30.16
C ALA A 192 26.54 -14.26 30.59
N ALA A 193 26.80 -13.00 30.28
CA ALA A 193 25.86 -11.91 30.51
C ALA A 193 24.50 -12.30 29.89
N SER A 194 23.43 -12.18 30.67
CA SER A 194 22.07 -12.37 30.16
C SER A 194 21.90 -11.50 28.92
N PRO A 195 21.36 -12.03 27.80
CA PRO A 195 21.18 -11.27 26.58
C PRO A 195 20.39 -9.99 26.91
N SER A 196 20.84 -8.87 26.37
CA SER A 196 20.13 -7.60 26.57
C SER A 196 18.68 -7.76 26.09
N ARG A 197 17.76 -7.01 26.69
CA ARG A 197 16.33 -7.01 26.25
C ARG A 197 16.20 -6.75 24.74
N LEU A 198 17.08 -5.95 24.17
CA LEU A 198 17.17 -5.64 22.75
C LEU A 198 17.57 -6.87 21.93
N ASP A 199 18.53 -7.67 22.41
CA ASP A 199 18.95 -8.91 21.75
C ASP A 199 17.82 -9.94 21.72
N ALA A 200 17.05 -10.06 22.80
CA ALA A 200 15.88 -10.96 22.86
C ALA A 200 14.78 -10.54 21.87
N LEU A 201 14.52 -9.25 21.71
CA LEU A 201 13.58 -8.72 20.73
C LEU A 201 14.07 -8.99 19.31
N THR A 202 15.33 -8.69 19.00
CA THR A 202 15.92 -8.96 17.68
C THR A 202 15.86 -10.44 17.33
N GLN A 203 16.14 -11.34 18.26
CA GLN A 203 16.01 -12.79 18.08
C GLN A 203 14.57 -13.21 17.75
N ARG A 204 13.57 -12.60 18.40
CA ARG A 204 12.15 -12.87 18.10
C ARG A 204 11.77 -12.47 16.67
N TRP A 205 12.27 -11.33 16.18
CA TRP A 205 12.03 -10.85 14.84
C TRP A 205 12.70 -11.72 13.78
N LEU A 206 13.91 -12.19 14.05
CA LEU A 206 14.62 -13.15 13.19
C LEU A 206 13.86 -14.47 13.10
N ARG A 207 13.34 -14.99 14.23
CA ARG A 207 12.49 -16.20 14.24
C ARG A 207 11.22 -16.01 13.43
N MET A 208 10.56 -14.86 13.54
CA MET A 208 9.37 -14.54 12.73
C MET A 208 9.71 -14.54 11.23
N ARG A 209 10.78 -13.85 10.82
CA ARG A 209 11.24 -13.85 9.42
C ARG A 209 11.49 -15.26 8.90
N THR A 210 12.21 -16.06 9.67
CA THR A 210 12.49 -17.45 9.33
C THR A 210 11.19 -18.27 9.20
N ALA A 211 10.25 -18.10 10.13
CA ALA A 211 8.97 -18.79 10.08
C ALA A 211 8.12 -18.38 8.85
N VAL A 212 8.14 -17.10 8.46
CA VAL A 212 7.46 -16.63 7.23
C VAL A 212 8.14 -17.22 5.99
N LEU A 213 9.47 -17.17 5.93
CA LEU A 213 10.22 -17.69 4.78
C LEU A 213 10.02 -19.22 4.64
N GLN A 214 10.11 -19.98 5.73
CA GLN A 214 9.93 -21.44 5.70
C GLN A 214 8.47 -21.85 5.47
N GLY A 215 7.51 -21.15 6.09
CA GLY A 215 6.09 -21.54 6.04
C GLY A 215 5.32 -20.98 4.84
N VAL A 216 5.82 -19.92 4.20
CA VAL A 216 5.13 -19.24 3.09
C VAL A 216 6.01 -19.05 1.86
N GLY A 217 7.33 -19.11 1.99
CA GLY A 217 8.29 -18.91 0.91
C GLY A 217 8.54 -17.43 0.55
N ILE A 218 8.10 -16.48 1.38
CA ILE A 218 8.21 -15.05 1.09
C ILE A 218 9.22 -14.39 2.05
N PRO A 219 10.29 -13.77 1.53
CA PRO A 219 11.22 -13.02 2.35
C PRO A 219 10.60 -11.71 2.84
N VAL A 220 10.77 -11.39 4.12
CA VAL A 220 10.30 -10.14 4.74
C VAL A 220 11.45 -9.35 5.33
N SER A 221 11.36 -8.04 5.32
CA SER A 221 12.25 -7.11 6.02
C SER A 221 11.52 -6.46 7.18
N VAL A 222 12.25 -6.13 8.25
CA VAL A 222 11.68 -5.61 9.49
C VAL A 222 12.38 -4.34 9.90
N GLY A 223 11.61 -3.26 10.09
CA GLY A 223 12.06 -1.99 10.65
C GLY A 223 11.39 -1.71 11.98
N ILE A 224 12.17 -1.41 13.02
CA ILE A 224 11.70 -1.17 14.39
C ILE A 224 11.94 0.29 14.74
N ALA A 225 10.93 1.02 15.22
CA ALA A 225 11.06 2.43 15.57
C ALA A 225 9.99 2.89 16.56
N PRO A 226 10.13 4.10 17.16
CA PRO A 226 9.12 4.68 18.04
C PRO A 226 7.80 4.99 17.32
N THR A 227 7.84 5.32 16.04
CA THR A 227 6.67 5.74 15.25
C THR A 227 6.55 4.95 13.95
N LYS A 228 5.35 4.95 13.36
CA LYS A 228 5.10 4.29 12.07
C LYS A 228 5.94 4.87 10.93
N THR A 229 6.10 6.18 10.89
CA THR A 229 6.90 6.85 9.86
C THR A 229 8.37 6.48 9.96
N LEU A 230 8.94 6.50 11.17
CA LEU A 230 10.32 6.06 11.38
C LEU A 230 10.50 4.55 11.12
N ALA A 231 9.51 3.71 11.46
CA ALA A 231 9.56 2.28 11.17
C ALA A 231 9.61 2.00 9.65
N LYS A 232 8.90 2.78 8.84
CA LYS A 232 8.99 2.71 7.37
C LYS A 232 10.35 3.15 6.84
N ILE A 233 10.94 4.20 7.39
CA ILE A 233 12.29 4.66 7.02
C ILE A 233 13.32 3.59 7.40
N THR A 234 13.26 3.04 8.61
CA THR A 234 14.15 1.95 9.04
C THR A 234 14.02 0.73 8.14
N ASN A 235 12.80 0.33 7.78
CA ASN A 235 12.57 -0.80 6.87
C ASN A 235 13.14 -0.55 5.47
N HIS A 236 12.98 0.68 4.95
CA HIS A 236 13.57 1.08 3.68
C HIS A 236 15.11 1.00 3.70
N TRP A 237 15.72 1.44 4.80
CA TRP A 237 17.16 1.31 5.03
C TRP A 237 17.61 -0.15 5.01
N VAL A 238 16.92 -1.01 5.78
CA VAL A 238 17.19 -2.46 5.83
C VAL A 238 17.16 -3.10 4.43
N LYS A 239 16.19 -2.72 3.60
CA LYS A 239 16.07 -3.25 2.23
C LYS A 239 17.20 -2.80 1.30
N LYS A 240 17.77 -1.62 1.52
CA LYS A 240 18.86 -1.08 0.70
C LYS A 240 20.23 -1.65 1.07
N HIS A 241 20.46 -1.90 2.34
CA HIS A 241 21.82 -2.17 2.85
C HIS A 241 22.05 -3.62 3.26
N ASP A 242 21.06 -4.52 3.05
CA ASP A 242 21.09 -5.93 3.49
C ASP A 242 21.61 -6.11 4.93
N ALA A 243 21.33 -5.11 5.76
CA ALA A 243 21.85 -4.98 7.10
C ALA A 243 21.27 -6.07 8.02
N ARG A 244 22.08 -6.66 8.86
CA ARG A 244 21.70 -7.53 9.99
C ARG A 244 20.66 -8.58 9.66
N HIS A 245 20.82 -9.28 8.55
CA HIS A 245 19.90 -10.32 8.11
C HIS A 245 18.45 -9.82 7.89
N GLY A 246 18.29 -8.55 7.48
CA GLY A 246 17.00 -7.95 7.13
C GLY A 246 16.13 -7.53 8.31
N VAL A 247 16.73 -7.25 9.47
CA VAL A 247 16.08 -6.65 10.64
C VAL A 247 16.96 -5.54 11.20
N ASP A 248 16.41 -4.36 11.42
CA ASP A 248 17.12 -3.29 12.12
C ASP A 248 16.18 -2.41 12.92
N SER A 249 16.75 -1.63 13.86
CA SER A 249 16.00 -0.67 14.65
C SER A 249 16.52 0.75 14.41
N TRP A 250 15.64 1.73 14.61
CA TRP A 250 15.99 3.14 14.51
C TRP A 250 17.17 3.53 15.40
N ASN A 251 17.20 2.99 16.64
CA ASN A 251 18.29 3.25 17.59
C ASN A 251 19.62 2.68 17.12
N GLU A 252 19.61 1.50 16.52
CA GLU A 252 20.80 0.88 15.96
C GLU A 252 21.33 1.68 14.77
N LEU A 253 20.44 2.20 13.92
CA LEU A 253 20.84 3.11 12.83
C LEU A 253 21.51 4.37 13.36
N LEU A 254 20.95 4.99 14.38
CA LEU A 254 21.54 6.16 15.04
C LEU A 254 22.89 5.86 15.72
N ALA A 255 23.09 4.63 16.21
CA ALA A 255 24.33 4.22 16.87
C ALA A 255 25.46 3.88 15.88
N HIS A 256 25.13 3.46 14.67
CA HIS A 256 26.10 3.00 13.68
C HIS A 256 26.45 4.01 12.59
N LEU A 257 25.61 5.01 12.40
CA LEU A 257 25.86 6.06 11.41
C LEU A 257 26.47 7.28 12.09
N ASP A 258 27.53 7.82 11.50
CA ASP A 258 28.20 9.03 11.99
C ASP A 258 27.39 10.32 11.72
N HIS A 259 26.22 10.18 11.09
CA HIS A 259 25.33 11.28 10.73
C HIS A 259 23.85 10.91 10.91
N ASP A 260 22.98 11.92 10.81
CA ASP A 260 21.53 11.73 10.91
C ASP A 260 20.97 10.99 9.66
N PRO A 261 20.42 9.76 9.82
CA PRO A 261 19.91 8.97 8.71
C PRO A 261 18.78 9.65 7.93
N LEU A 262 18.05 10.60 8.52
CA LEU A 262 16.99 11.35 7.84
C LEU A 262 17.52 12.30 6.76
N ARG A 263 18.81 12.65 6.77
CA ARG A 263 19.44 13.46 5.71
C ARG A 263 19.58 12.70 4.41
N ASP A 264 19.68 11.37 4.45
CA ASP A 264 19.81 10.50 3.28
C ASP A 264 18.45 10.16 2.64
N VAL A 265 17.35 10.53 3.29
CA VAL A 265 15.99 10.24 2.82
C VAL A 265 15.43 11.48 2.12
N ASN A 266 15.19 11.38 0.80
CA ASN A 266 14.52 12.44 0.06
C ASN A 266 13.11 12.67 0.62
N VAL A 267 12.68 13.93 0.72
CA VAL A 267 11.34 14.27 1.23
C VAL A 267 10.23 13.58 0.42
N ALA A 268 10.44 13.33 -0.87
CA ALA A 268 9.49 12.62 -1.73
C ALA A 268 9.32 11.13 -1.36
N ASP A 269 10.29 10.54 -0.65
CA ASP A 269 10.27 9.14 -0.21
C ASP A 269 9.67 8.99 1.20
N VAL A 270 9.35 10.11 1.88
CA VAL A 270 8.71 10.08 3.19
C VAL A 270 7.25 9.64 3.06
N TRP A 271 6.85 8.68 3.89
CA TRP A 271 5.49 8.18 3.92
C TRP A 271 4.46 9.30 4.15
N GLY A 272 3.44 9.38 3.29
CA GLY A 272 2.44 10.46 3.30
C GLY A 272 2.79 11.64 2.38
N ILE A 273 4.00 11.73 1.88
CA ILE A 273 4.43 12.77 0.93
C ILE A 273 4.29 12.27 -0.51
N GLY A 274 3.20 12.66 -1.16
CA GLY A 274 2.91 12.23 -2.52
C GLY A 274 3.50 13.15 -3.60
N ARG A 275 3.40 12.71 -4.87
CA ARG A 275 3.94 13.41 -6.06
C ARG A 275 3.52 14.88 -6.21
N ARG A 276 2.38 15.30 -5.65
CA ARG A 276 1.93 16.69 -5.70
C ARG A 276 2.50 17.52 -4.55
N LEU A 277 2.79 16.87 -3.43
CA LEU A 277 3.23 17.54 -2.21
C LEU A 277 4.74 17.73 -2.19
N ALA A 278 5.51 16.73 -2.64
CA ALA A 278 6.97 16.77 -2.66
C ALA A 278 7.52 18.02 -3.39
N PRO A 279 7.11 18.37 -4.62
CA PRO A 279 7.62 19.57 -5.30
C PRO A 279 7.31 20.87 -4.55
N ARG A 280 6.16 20.92 -3.85
CA ARG A 280 5.77 22.09 -3.04
C ARG A 280 6.63 22.23 -1.79
N LEU A 281 7.00 21.13 -1.15
CA LEU A 281 7.93 21.13 -0.02
C LEU A 281 9.32 21.55 -0.49
N MET A 282 9.80 20.97 -1.59
CA MET A 282 11.11 21.29 -2.17
C MET A 282 11.23 22.77 -2.59
N SER A 283 10.15 23.38 -3.11
CA SER A 283 10.14 24.83 -3.44
C SER A 283 10.27 25.73 -2.22
N HIS A 284 10.02 25.21 -1.01
CA HIS A 284 10.22 25.92 0.27
C HIS A 284 11.50 25.48 0.99
N GLY A 285 12.44 24.82 0.29
CA GLY A 285 13.73 24.41 0.84
C GLY A 285 13.70 23.13 1.69
N ILE A 286 12.59 22.40 1.74
CA ILE A 286 12.45 21.13 2.46
C ILE A 286 12.78 19.99 1.48
N LEU A 287 14.03 19.55 1.46
CA LEU A 287 14.54 18.58 0.47
C LEU A 287 14.63 17.16 1.04
N THR A 288 14.86 17.03 2.33
CA THR A 288 15.09 15.77 3.02
C THR A 288 14.07 15.53 4.12
N ALA A 289 14.01 14.30 4.63
CA ALA A 289 13.23 13.97 5.81
C ALA A 289 13.72 14.72 7.07
N ALA A 290 15.03 15.03 7.15
CA ALA A 290 15.58 15.85 8.22
C ALA A 290 15.07 17.29 8.15
N ASP A 291 15.04 17.92 6.97
CA ASP A 291 14.49 19.26 6.80
C ASP A 291 13.00 19.30 7.20
N LEU A 292 12.24 18.27 6.82
CA LEU A 292 10.83 18.15 7.18
C LEU A 292 10.64 17.98 8.68
N ARG A 293 11.45 17.15 9.35
CA ARG A 293 11.45 16.98 10.80
C ARG A 293 11.68 18.30 11.53
N ASP A 294 12.65 19.09 11.04
CA ASP A 294 13.10 20.33 11.67
C ASP A 294 12.18 21.54 11.39
N ALA A 295 11.28 21.40 10.40
CA ALA A 295 10.29 22.43 10.06
C ALA A 295 9.31 22.68 11.22
N ASP A 296 8.85 23.96 11.36
CA ASP A 296 7.86 24.31 12.38
C ASP A 296 6.49 23.67 12.12
N PRO A 297 5.98 22.80 13.03
CA PRO A 297 4.72 22.07 12.82
C PRO A 297 3.52 22.98 12.56
N ALA A 298 3.43 24.13 13.25
CA ALA A 298 2.33 25.06 13.09
C ALA A 298 2.32 25.72 11.69
N THR A 299 3.49 26.04 11.18
CA THR A 299 3.66 26.54 9.81
C THR A 299 3.32 25.48 8.77
N ILE A 300 3.80 24.25 8.95
CA ILE A 300 3.47 23.11 8.08
C ILE A 300 1.97 22.85 8.07
N ARG A 301 1.29 22.87 9.21
CA ARG A 301 -0.16 22.71 9.30
C ARG A 301 -0.92 23.78 8.49
N ARG A 302 -0.51 25.06 8.62
CA ARG A 302 -1.15 26.18 7.91
C ARG A 302 -0.93 26.12 6.41
N GLN A 303 0.28 25.78 5.95
CA GLN A 303 0.64 25.81 4.53
C GLN A 303 0.20 24.55 3.76
N TYR A 304 0.13 23.41 4.43
CA TYR A 304 -0.14 22.11 3.81
C TYR A 304 -1.38 21.45 4.42
N SER A 305 -1.24 20.77 5.55
CA SER A 305 -2.36 20.11 6.24
C SER A 305 -1.95 19.55 7.60
N VAL A 306 -2.95 19.17 8.41
CA VAL A 306 -2.75 18.43 9.67
C VAL A 306 -2.04 17.08 9.44
N LEU A 307 -2.22 16.45 8.29
CA LEU A 307 -1.57 15.16 8.01
C LEU A 307 -0.06 15.33 7.81
N VAL A 308 0.39 16.42 7.19
CA VAL A 308 1.83 16.71 7.04
C VAL A 308 2.43 17.13 8.38
N GLU A 309 1.71 17.89 9.20
CA GLU A 309 2.11 18.18 10.58
C GLU A 309 2.32 16.89 11.38
N GLN A 310 1.38 15.92 11.29
CA GLN A 310 1.54 14.62 11.93
C GLN A 310 2.80 13.88 11.44
N THR A 311 3.11 13.97 10.14
CA THR A 311 4.35 13.40 9.60
C THR A 311 5.59 14.07 10.23
N VAL A 312 5.60 15.39 10.43
CA VAL A 312 6.69 16.10 11.13
C VAL A 312 6.85 15.58 12.56
N LEU A 313 5.75 15.44 13.30
CA LEU A 313 5.77 14.93 14.67
C LEU A 313 6.24 13.47 14.74
N GLU A 314 5.77 12.63 13.82
CA GLU A 314 6.22 11.23 13.70
C GLU A 314 7.73 11.12 13.42
N LEU A 315 8.28 11.98 12.57
CA LEU A 315 9.73 12.06 12.33
C LEU A 315 10.51 12.53 13.56
N ARG A 316 9.87 13.23 14.50
CA ARG A 316 10.43 13.62 15.80
C ARG A 316 10.30 12.53 16.87
N GLY A 317 9.77 11.36 16.53
CA GLY A 317 9.53 10.27 17.48
C GLY A 317 8.22 10.41 18.26
N ILE A 318 7.38 11.39 17.96
CA ILE A 318 6.09 11.62 18.62
C ILE A 318 5.00 10.85 17.87
N LYS A 319 4.42 9.84 18.52
CA LYS A 319 3.38 8.98 17.95
C LYS A 319 2.07 9.74 17.72
N CYS A 320 1.70 9.95 16.47
CA CYS A 320 0.50 10.69 16.07
C CYS A 320 -0.46 9.85 15.23
N ILE A 321 0.06 8.86 14.50
CA ILE A 321 -0.75 7.96 13.68
C ILE A 321 -1.17 6.78 14.54
N SER A 322 -2.48 6.66 14.76
CA SER A 322 -3.01 5.64 15.66
C SER A 322 -2.83 4.21 15.13
N ASP A 323 -2.79 3.25 16.05
CA ASP A 323 -2.57 1.83 15.80
C ASP A 323 -3.83 1.05 15.38
N ALA A 324 -5.00 1.70 15.35
CA ALA A 324 -6.23 1.04 14.95
C ALA A 324 -6.53 1.34 13.48
N PRO A 325 -6.73 0.33 12.62
CA PRO A 325 -7.28 0.53 11.29
C PRO A 325 -8.64 1.22 11.39
N ASP A 326 -8.95 2.08 10.41
CA ASP A 326 -10.25 2.78 10.37
C ASP A 326 -11.44 1.83 10.53
N ALA A 327 -11.33 0.59 10.05
CA ALA A 327 -12.33 -0.46 10.23
C ALA A 327 -12.51 -0.88 11.71
N ALA A 328 -11.44 -0.91 12.51
CA ALA A 328 -11.52 -1.23 13.94
C ALA A 328 -12.08 -0.08 14.78
N ARG A 329 -12.05 1.15 14.25
CA ARG A 329 -12.68 2.35 14.82
C ARG A 329 -14.14 2.48 14.43
N GLY A 330 -14.72 1.50 13.72
CA GLY A 330 -16.05 1.63 13.15
C GLY A 330 -16.13 2.66 12.02
N ARG A 331 -14.99 3.17 11.54
CA ARG A 331 -14.94 4.13 10.44
C ARG A 331 -15.19 3.39 9.15
N ARG A 332 -16.39 3.54 8.64
CA ARG A 332 -16.82 2.99 7.36
C ARG A 332 -16.35 3.89 6.23
N THR A 333 -16.10 3.30 5.07
CA THR A 333 -15.83 4.09 3.88
C THR A 333 -17.05 4.93 3.53
N SER A 334 -16.86 6.20 3.18
CA SER A 334 -17.94 7.09 2.74
C SER A 334 -18.40 6.82 1.31
N GLN A 335 -17.64 6.04 0.56
CA GLN A 335 -17.91 5.66 -0.83
C GLN A 335 -17.40 4.25 -1.12
N ILE A 336 -18.09 3.52 -1.97
CA ILE A 336 -17.67 2.20 -2.44
C ILE A 336 -17.60 2.23 -3.96
N MET A 337 -16.41 1.97 -4.50
CA MET A 337 -16.18 2.01 -5.95
C MET A 337 -15.73 0.65 -6.49
N CYS A 338 -16.24 0.30 -7.67
CA CYS A 338 -15.72 -0.79 -8.47
C CYS A 338 -15.46 -0.29 -9.89
N SER A 339 -14.21 -0.27 -10.34
CA SER A 339 -13.86 0.15 -11.71
C SER A 339 -12.77 -0.73 -12.30
N ARG A 340 -12.78 -0.89 -13.63
CA ARG A 340 -11.77 -1.65 -14.37
C ARG A 340 -11.45 -0.98 -15.70
N MET A 341 -10.23 -1.19 -16.16
CA MET A 341 -9.85 -0.96 -17.55
C MET A 341 -10.25 -2.19 -18.39
N PHE A 342 -10.66 -1.96 -19.62
CA PHE A 342 -11.03 -3.00 -20.57
C PHE A 342 -9.81 -3.50 -21.33
N SER A 343 -9.82 -4.76 -21.78
CA SER A 343 -8.80 -5.31 -22.68
C SER A 343 -8.87 -4.70 -24.08
N HIS A 344 -10.09 -4.38 -24.52
CA HIS A 344 -10.38 -3.70 -25.78
C HIS A 344 -11.37 -2.58 -25.52
N ALA A 345 -11.28 -1.50 -26.29
CA ALA A 345 -12.20 -0.39 -26.16
C ALA A 345 -13.64 -0.83 -26.48
N ILE A 346 -14.60 -0.36 -25.70
CA ILE A 346 -16.03 -0.59 -25.89
C ILE A 346 -16.64 0.66 -26.55
N THR A 347 -17.42 0.44 -27.59
CA THR A 347 -18.23 1.47 -28.29
C THR A 347 -19.73 1.15 -28.20
N ASP A 348 -20.07 -0.10 -27.91
CA ASP A 348 -21.43 -0.61 -27.85
C ASP A 348 -22.05 -0.44 -26.46
N GLU A 349 -23.27 0.12 -26.40
CA GLU A 349 -23.99 0.33 -25.14
C GLU A 349 -24.33 -0.98 -24.43
N ALA A 350 -24.68 -2.04 -25.16
CA ALA A 350 -25.08 -3.31 -24.58
C ALA A 350 -23.90 -3.96 -23.84
N ALA A 351 -22.71 -3.93 -24.43
CA ALA A 351 -21.47 -4.39 -23.77
C ALA A 351 -21.13 -3.53 -22.55
N MET A 352 -21.32 -2.21 -22.62
CA MET A 352 -21.09 -1.31 -21.48
C MET A 352 -22.06 -1.60 -20.34
N ARG A 353 -23.34 -1.82 -20.63
CA ARG A 353 -24.35 -2.21 -19.62
C ARG A 353 -23.97 -3.52 -18.91
N GLN A 354 -23.43 -4.50 -19.63
CA GLN A 354 -22.94 -5.75 -19.02
C GLN A 354 -21.81 -5.47 -18.01
N ALA A 355 -20.80 -4.66 -18.40
CA ALA A 355 -19.69 -4.32 -17.54
C ALA A 355 -20.17 -3.56 -16.29
N VAL A 356 -21.05 -2.58 -16.48
CA VAL A 356 -21.63 -1.77 -15.39
C VAL A 356 -22.45 -2.63 -14.42
N ALA A 357 -23.26 -3.59 -14.93
CA ALA A 357 -24.01 -4.52 -14.09
C ALA A 357 -23.09 -5.36 -13.17
N VAL A 358 -21.99 -5.87 -13.73
CA VAL A 358 -21.01 -6.64 -12.94
C VAL A 358 -20.33 -5.77 -11.89
N TYR A 359 -20.01 -4.51 -12.21
CA TYR A 359 -19.37 -3.61 -11.26
C TYR A 359 -20.32 -3.15 -10.17
N ALA A 360 -21.59 -2.87 -10.50
CA ALA A 360 -22.64 -2.56 -9.53
C ALA A 360 -22.81 -3.69 -8.51
N GLN A 361 -22.95 -4.94 -8.99
CA GLN A 361 -23.07 -6.09 -8.09
C GLN A 361 -21.85 -6.29 -7.20
N LYS A 362 -20.62 -6.10 -7.70
CA LYS A 362 -19.40 -6.16 -6.88
C LYS A 362 -19.34 -5.04 -5.86
N ALA A 363 -19.82 -3.85 -6.18
CA ALA A 363 -19.92 -2.74 -5.24
C ALA A 363 -20.98 -3.05 -4.17
N THR A 364 -22.15 -3.56 -4.56
CA THR A 364 -23.22 -3.98 -3.64
C THR A 364 -22.76 -5.04 -2.65
N GLN A 365 -22.01 -6.06 -3.10
CA GLN A 365 -21.44 -7.06 -2.19
C GLN A 365 -20.53 -6.46 -1.11
N ARG A 366 -19.81 -5.39 -1.42
CA ARG A 366 -18.99 -4.67 -0.44
C ARG A 366 -19.86 -3.82 0.50
N LEU A 367 -20.90 -3.20 -0.04
CA LEU A 367 -21.88 -2.43 0.72
C LEU A 367 -22.57 -3.30 1.79
N MET A 368 -23.06 -4.48 1.41
CA MET A 368 -23.66 -5.46 2.30
C MET A 368 -22.67 -5.94 3.39
N ARG A 369 -21.40 -6.20 3.03
CA ARG A 369 -20.38 -6.57 4.03
C ARG A 369 -20.12 -5.47 5.05
N GLN A 370 -20.25 -4.21 4.66
CA GLN A 370 -20.12 -3.04 5.52
C GLN A 370 -21.40 -2.77 6.32
N ARG A 371 -22.52 -3.46 6.04
CA ARG A 371 -23.85 -3.22 6.62
C ARG A 371 -24.30 -1.77 6.38
N SER A 372 -24.12 -1.28 5.17
CA SER A 372 -24.50 0.08 4.78
C SER A 372 -25.51 0.04 3.65
N LEU A 373 -26.31 1.10 3.56
CA LEU A 373 -27.22 1.40 2.46
C LEU A 373 -26.64 2.55 1.66
N CYS A 374 -26.89 2.62 0.36
CA CYS A 374 -26.51 3.77 -0.47
C CYS A 374 -27.74 4.54 -0.97
N CYS A 375 -27.59 5.85 -1.09
CA CYS A 375 -28.62 6.76 -1.61
C CYS A 375 -28.38 7.13 -3.07
N GLU A 376 -27.16 6.92 -3.57
CA GLU A 376 -26.75 7.43 -4.88
C GLU A 376 -25.83 6.43 -5.58
N VAL A 377 -26.04 6.27 -6.89
CA VAL A 377 -25.23 5.44 -7.78
C VAL A 377 -24.66 6.31 -8.88
N SER A 378 -23.36 6.39 -8.96
CA SER A 378 -22.65 7.09 -10.03
C SER A 378 -21.98 6.11 -10.98
N VAL A 379 -22.00 6.40 -12.28
CA VAL A 379 -21.25 5.69 -13.31
C VAL A 379 -20.30 6.65 -14.00
N PHE A 380 -19.08 6.21 -14.25
CA PHE A 380 -18.13 6.96 -15.05
C PHE A 380 -17.51 6.07 -16.11
N CYS A 381 -17.27 6.65 -17.28
CA CYS A 381 -16.62 6.00 -18.40
C CYS A 381 -15.51 6.89 -18.94
N GLY A 382 -14.34 6.31 -19.23
CA GLY A 382 -13.16 7.05 -19.69
C GLY A 382 -12.65 6.52 -21.03
N THR A 383 -12.25 7.44 -21.92
CA THR A 383 -11.54 7.12 -23.16
C THR A 383 -10.05 6.91 -22.88
N GLY A 384 -9.34 6.26 -23.81
CA GLY A 384 -7.89 6.13 -23.80
C GLY A 384 -7.17 7.46 -24.08
N PRO A 385 -5.84 7.48 -24.03
CA PRO A 385 -5.10 8.52 -24.75
C PRO A 385 -5.47 8.41 -26.22
N THR A 386 -5.83 9.50 -26.83
CA THR A 386 -6.18 9.52 -28.25
C THR A 386 -4.90 9.37 -29.06
N ASP A 387 -4.93 8.41 -29.98
CA ASP A 387 -4.07 8.40 -31.14
C ASP A 387 -4.69 9.36 -32.15
N ASP A 388 -3.96 10.31 -32.67
CA ASP A 388 -4.14 11.14 -33.87
C ASP A 388 -5.22 12.23 -33.95
N ASP A 389 -6.27 12.29 -33.15
CA ASP A 389 -7.33 13.32 -33.33
C ASP A 389 -7.33 14.48 -32.33
N GLY A 390 -6.30 14.58 -31.48
CA GLY A 390 -6.10 15.72 -30.58
C GLY A 390 -7.12 15.90 -29.48
N THR A 391 -8.14 15.02 -29.36
CA THR A 391 -9.08 15.03 -28.24
C THR A 391 -8.45 14.34 -27.05
N GLY A 392 -8.08 15.07 -26.02
CA GLY A 392 -7.48 14.54 -24.80
C GLY A 392 -8.35 13.47 -24.12
N ARG A 393 -7.83 12.77 -23.10
CA ARG A 393 -8.62 11.83 -22.30
C ARG A 393 -9.93 12.45 -21.85
N MET A 394 -11.04 11.89 -22.31
CA MET A 394 -12.37 12.29 -21.88
C MET A 394 -12.85 11.37 -20.75
N MET A 395 -13.47 11.94 -19.74
CA MET A 395 -14.18 11.21 -18.69
C MET A 395 -15.61 11.71 -18.64
N VAL A 396 -16.56 10.82 -18.94
CA VAL A 396 -17.99 11.11 -18.79
C VAL A 396 -18.47 10.52 -17.47
N HIS A 397 -19.42 11.20 -16.85
CA HIS A 397 -19.94 10.86 -15.54
C HIS A 397 -21.45 11.11 -15.50
N GLY A 398 -22.19 10.10 -15.00
CA GLY A 398 -23.62 10.18 -14.72
C GLY A 398 -23.91 9.76 -13.30
N CYS A 399 -25.02 10.24 -12.77
CA CYS A 399 -25.47 9.96 -11.43
C CYS A 399 -26.99 9.69 -11.42
N ALA A 400 -27.41 8.76 -10.57
CA ALA A 400 -28.81 8.48 -10.27
C ALA A 400 -29.02 8.45 -8.76
N THR A 401 -29.96 9.23 -8.27
CA THR A 401 -30.41 9.17 -6.88
C THR A 401 -31.44 8.04 -6.75
N LEU A 402 -31.24 7.19 -5.76
CA LEU A 402 -32.18 6.11 -5.48
C LEU A 402 -33.39 6.63 -4.71
N PRO A 403 -34.60 6.09 -4.94
CA PRO A 403 -35.81 6.54 -4.24
C PRO A 403 -35.68 6.43 -2.72
N ASP A 404 -35.04 5.33 -2.26
CA ASP A 404 -34.76 5.07 -0.85
C ASP A 404 -33.34 4.53 -0.67
N PRO A 405 -32.73 4.75 0.51
CA PRO A 405 -31.45 4.11 0.85
C PRO A 405 -31.56 2.59 0.76
N THR A 406 -30.70 1.95 -0.01
CA THR A 406 -30.84 0.51 -0.29
C THR A 406 -29.48 -0.20 -0.41
N ASP A 407 -29.47 -1.50 -0.16
CA ASP A 407 -28.42 -2.47 -0.51
C ASP A 407 -28.94 -3.54 -1.48
N ASP A 408 -30.13 -3.32 -2.07
CA ASP A 408 -30.69 -4.20 -3.07
C ASP A 408 -29.91 -4.10 -4.39
N ALA A 409 -29.34 -5.23 -4.81
CA ALA A 409 -28.53 -5.31 -6.00
C ALA A 409 -29.30 -4.97 -7.30
N LEU A 410 -30.61 -5.25 -7.34
CA LEU A 410 -31.44 -4.96 -8.51
C LEU A 410 -31.66 -3.46 -8.67
N LEU A 411 -32.04 -2.78 -7.58
CA LEU A 411 -32.25 -1.32 -7.56
C LEU A 411 -30.95 -0.57 -7.86
N ILE A 412 -29.84 -1.02 -7.27
CA ILE A 412 -28.53 -0.44 -7.55
C ILE A 412 -28.12 -0.64 -9.02
N CYS A 413 -28.37 -1.80 -9.61
CA CYS A 413 -28.13 -2.02 -11.03
C CYS A 413 -29.03 -1.15 -11.93
N GLN A 414 -30.29 -0.95 -11.58
CA GLN A 414 -31.20 -0.04 -12.29
C GLN A 414 -30.69 1.41 -12.25
N GLY A 415 -30.35 1.91 -11.07
CA GLY A 415 -29.73 3.23 -10.91
C GLY A 415 -28.43 3.37 -11.70
N ALA A 416 -27.60 2.32 -11.74
CA ALA A 416 -26.39 2.34 -12.55
C ALA A 416 -26.68 2.39 -14.06
N TYR A 417 -27.77 1.79 -14.53
CA TYR A 417 -28.17 1.90 -15.94
C TYR A 417 -28.73 3.28 -16.28
N GLU A 418 -29.46 3.90 -15.37
CA GLU A 418 -29.94 5.28 -15.53
C GLU A 418 -28.76 6.26 -15.59
N ALA A 419 -27.81 6.14 -14.65
CA ALA A 419 -26.59 6.92 -14.63
C ALA A 419 -25.74 6.72 -15.90
N LEU A 420 -25.63 5.47 -16.42
CA LEU A 420 -24.93 5.20 -17.67
C LEU A 420 -25.60 5.88 -18.85
N ARG A 421 -26.93 5.75 -18.98
CA ARG A 421 -27.71 6.34 -20.08
C ARG A 421 -27.58 7.85 -20.11
N SER A 422 -27.49 8.51 -18.94
CA SER A 422 -27.37 9.96 -18.87
C SER A 422 -26.01 10.50 -19.33
N CYS A 423 -24.95 9.67 -19.34
CA CYS A 423 -23.60 10.14 -19.61
C CYS A 423 -22.89 9.49 -20.81
N MET A 424 -23.34 8.32 -21.27
CA MET A 424 -22.67 7.63 -22.37
C MET A 424 -22.90 8.36 -23.70
N VAL A 425 -21.81 8.71 -24.35
CA VAL A 425 -21.84 9.33 -25.69
C VAL A 425 -21.61 8.26 -26.74
N PRO A 426 -22.52 8.09 -27.70
CA PRO A 426 -22.36 7.12 -28.81
C PRO A 426 -21.10 7.39 -29.64
N GLY A 427 -20.46 6.32 -30.10
CA GLY A 427 -19.30 6.41 -30.98
C GLY A 427 -17.96 6.62 -30.27
N LEU A 428 -17.93 6.98 -28.99
CA LEU A 428 -16.68 7.08 -28.24
C LEU A 428 -16.11 5.70 -27.89
N ARG A 429 -14.77 5.60 -27.94
CA ARG A 429 -14.04 4.38 -27.59
C ARG A 429 -13.66 4.39 -26.11
N TYR A 430 -14.47 3.77 -25.28
CA TYR A 430 -14.24 3.70 -23.84
C TYR A 430 -13.29 2.56 -23.50
N VAL A 431 -12.22 2.88 -22.76
CA VAL A 431 -11.23 1.91 -22.26
C VAL A 431 -11.38 1.61 -20.77
N ARG A 432 -12.27 2.33 -20.10
CA ARG A 432 -12.50 2.17 -18.66
C ARG A 432 -13.95 2.51 -18.31
N ALA A 433 -14.53 1.76 -17.36
CA ALA A 433 -15.73 2.16 -16.66
C ALA A 433 -15.66 1.83 -15.17
N GLY A 434 -16.54 2.46 -14.40
CA GLY A 434 -16.69 2.19 -12.98
C GLY A 434 -18.05 2.59 -12.46
N VAL A 435 -18.44 1.95 -11.37
CA VAL A 435 -19.61 2.26 -10.54
C VAL A 435 -19.14 2.69 -9.17
N MET A 436 -19.71 3.76 -8.64
CA MET A 436 -19.46 4.27 -7.31
C MET A 436 -20.79 4.43 -6.58
N LEU A 437 -20.85 3.90 -5.36
CA LEU A 437 -21.95 4.06 -4.43
C LEU A 437 -21.60 5.15 -3.42
N SER A 438 -22.46 6.14 -3.24
CA SER A 438 -22.30 7.30 -2.36
C SER A 438 -23.55 7.56 -1.53
N GLY A 439 -23.47 8.56 -0.61
CA GLY A 439 -24.54 8.77 0.36
C GLY A 439 -24.75 7.56 1.26
N LEU A 440 -23.62 6.97 1.76
CA LEU A 440 -23.68 5.74 2.55
C LEU A 440 -24.18 6.05 3.97
N ILE A 441 -25.25 5.34 4.36
CA ILE A 441 -25.80 5.37 5.71
C ILE A 441 -25.71 3.97 6.33
N GLN A 442 -25.77 3.89 7.65
CA GLN A 442 -25.77 2.62 8.36
C GLN A 442 -27.14 1.94 8.25
N ALA A 443 -27.17 0.65 7.92
CA ALA A 443 -28.45 -0.06 7.79
C ALA A 443 -29.23 -0.08 9.12
N ASP A 444 -28.51 -0.12 10.24
CA ASP A 444 -29.11 -0.14 11.58
C ASP A 444 -29.64 1.24 12.02
N ASP A 445 -29.14 2.34 11.42
CA ASP A 445 -29.54 3.73 11.75
C ASP A 445 -30.69 4.23 10.85
N TYR A 446 -31.03 3.47 9.80
CA TYR A 446 -32.07 3.85 8.87
C TYR A 446 -33.45 3.37 9.33
N GLN A 447 -34.36 4.32 9.53
CA GLN A 447 -35.78 4.06 9.76
C GLN A 447 -36.59 4.68 8.62
N PRO A 448 -37.29 3.89 7.80
CA PRO A 448 -38.21 4.42 6.82
C PRO A 448 -39.34 5.19 7.50
N LEU A 449 -39.84 6.23 6.86
CA LEU A 449 -41.03 6.93 7.34
C LEU A 449 -42.26 6.01 7.22
N ASP A 450 -43.09 6.00 8.24
CA ASP A 450 -44.36 5.21 8.25
C ASP A 450 -45.20 5.50 6.99
N GLY A 451 -45.56 4.46 6.28
CA GLY A 451 -46.33 4.53 5.03
C GLY A 451 -45.48 4.71 3.78
N PHE A 452 -44.17 4.92 3.88
CA PHE A 452 -43.23 5.00 2.78
C PHE A 452 -42.21 3.85 2.78
N GLU A 453 -42.59 2.70 3.34
CA GLU A 453 -41.76 1.51 3.31
C GLU A 453 -41.58 1.06 1.87
N ALA A 454 -40.39 1.28 1.30
CA ALA A 454 -40.02 0.63 0.05
C ALA A 454 -40.11 -0.89 0.28
N LYS A 455 -40.84 -1.61 -0.59
CA LYS A 455 -40.84 -3.09 -0.61
C LYS A 455 -39.41 -3.56 -0.89
N ARG A 456 -38.63 -3.75 0.17
CA ARG A 456 -37.30 -4.34 0.06
C ARG A 456 -37.46 -5.82 -0.24
N ASP A 457 -37.13 -6.23 -1.44
CA ASP A 457 -36.90 -7.65 -1.73
C ASP A 457 -35.46 -8.03 -1.32
N THR A 458 -35.19 -7.93 -0.01
CA THR A 458 -33.89 -8.31 0.54
C THR A 458 -33.62 -9.81 0.38
N GLY A 459 -34.64 -10.63 0.21
CA GLY A 459 -34.53 -12.08 0.09
C GLY A 459 -33.70 -12.54 -1.12
N LEU A 460 -33.86 -11.87 -2.26
CA LEU A 460 -33.11 -12.23 -3.49
C LEU A 460 -31.62 -11.84 -3.36
N SER A 461 -31.34 -10.62 -2.94
CA SER A 461 -29.96 -10.12 -2.78
C SER A 461 -29.20 -10.93 -1.73
N ASP A 462 -29.83 -11.28 -0.60
CA ASP A 462 -29.26 -12.14 0.44
C ASP A 462 -29.05 -13.57 -0.04
N ALA A 463 -29.99 -14.15 -0.78
CA ALA A 463 -29.84 -15.48 -1.36
C ALA A 463 -28.66 -15.53 -2.34
N MET A 464 -28.54 -14.55 -3.22
CA MET A 464 -27.42 -14.42 -4.14
C MET A 464 -26.09 -14.28 -3.39
N ALA A 465 -26.03 -13.45 -2.34
CA ALA A 465 -24.86 -13.28 -1.52
C ALA A 465 -24.44 -14.58 -0.82
N ARG A 466 -25.38 -15.33 -0.27
CA ARG A 466 -25.12 -16.66 0.36
C ARG A 466 -24.62 -17.69 -0.63
N ILE A 467 -25.24 -17.79 -1.82
CA ILE A 467 -24.80 -18.70 -2.89
C ILE A 467 -23.39 -18.35 -3.33
N ASN A 468 -23.12 -17.08 -3.61
CA ASN A 468 -21.80 -16.61 -4.02
C ASN A 468 -20.73 -16.75 -2.92
N LYS A 469 -21.10 -16.67 -1.65
CA LYS A 469 -20.19 -16.96 -0.53
C LYS A 469 -19.86 -18.44 -0.43
N ARG A 470 -20.82 -19.32 -0.66
CA ARG A 470 -20.65 -20.78 -0.52
C ARG A 470 -19.92 -21.41 -1.70
N PHE A 471 -20.27 -21.00 -2.93
CA PHE A 471 -19.79 -21.64 -4.16
C PHE A 471 -18.73 -20.80 -4.92
N GLY A 472 -18.37 -19.63 -4.40
CA GLY A 472 -17.45 -18.67 -5.00
C GLY A 472 -18.18 -17.53 -5.69
N SER A 473 -17.48 -16.42 -5.90
CA SER A 473 -18.07 -15.22 -6.52
C SER A 473 -18.59 -15.50 -7.94
N ALA A 474 -19.77 -14.94 -8.23
CA ALA A 474 -20.39 -14.94 -9.55
C ALA A 474 -20.98 -16.28 -10.03
N HIS A 475 -21.42 -17.13 -9.11
CA HIS A 475 -22.28 -18.27 -9.48
C HIS A 475 -23.70 -17.82 -9.79
N VAL A 476 -24.19 -16.80 -9.12
CA VAL A 476 -25.48 -16.18 -9.34
C VAL A 476 -25.29 -14.67 -9.44
N GLY A 477 -25.99 -14.03 -10.37
CA GLY A 477 -25.94 -12.57 -10.55
C GLY A 477 -27.13 -12.06 -11.36
N ILE A 478 -27.29 -10.74 -11.38
CA ILE A 478 -28.33 -10.03 -12.13
C ILE A 478 -27.85 -9.85 -13.57
N GLY A 479 -28.67 -10.26 -14.54
CA GLY A 479 -28.31 -10.21 -15.95
C GLY A 479 -27.03 -11.01 -16.23
N TYR A 480 -26.06 -10.40 -16.90
CA TYR A 480 -24.79 -11.05 -17.23
C TYR A 480 -23.85 -11.25 -16.01
N GLY A 481 -24.21 -10.75 -14.85
CA GLY A 481 -23.43 -10.86 -13.63
C GLY A 481 -23.36 -12.28 -13.04
N GLY A 482 -24.19 -13.21 -13.48
CA GLY A 482 -24.24 -14.59 -12.99
C GLY A 482 -24.00 -15.66 -14.05
N VAL A 483 -23.89 -15.31 -15.33
CA VAL A 483 -23.74 -16.31 -16.39
C VAL A 483 -22.28 -16.76 -16.48
N ARG A 484 -22.00 -17.96 -15.99
CA ARG A 484 -20.80 -18.70 -16.39
C ARG A 484 -21.10 -19.43 -17.72
N GLY A 485 -20.50 -19.00 -18.82
CA GLY A 485 -20.21 -19.92 -19.90
C GLY A 485 -19.29 -21.05 -19.37
N LYS A 486 -19.14 -22.17 -20.07
CA LYS A 486 -18.25 -23.30 -19.70
C LYS A 486 -16.76 -22.91 -19.57
N GLY A 487 -16.43 -21.67 -19.35
CA GLY A 487 -15.13 -21.08 -19.17
C GLY A 487 -15.09 -20.14 -17.98
N ARG A 488 -13.93 -19.94 -17.48
CA ARG A 488 -13.60 -19.03 -16.37
C ARG A 488 -14.17 -17.63 -16.63
N TRP A 489 -14.70 -17.01 -15.60
CA TRP A 489 -15.31 -15.67 -15.66
C TRP A 489 -14.46 -14.58 -16.33
N ASN A 490 -13.18 -14.83 -16.59
CA ASN A 490 -12.26 -13.89 -17.21
C ASN A 490 -11.68 -14.32 -18.56
N GLU A 491 -11.88 -15.56 -19.02
CA GLU A 491 -11.12 -16.08 -20.16
C GLU A 491 -11.96 -16.56 -21.34
N ASP A 492 -13.23 -16.98 -21.16
CA ASP A 492 -13.99 -17.66 -22.21
C ASP A 492 -15.35 -17.05 -22.57
N THR A 493 -15.72 -15.90 -22.02
CA THR A 493 -17.02 -15.29 -22.40
C THR A 493 -16.96 -14.52 -23.72
N GLY A 494 -15.78 -14.37 -24.32
CA GLY A 494 -15.61 -13.48 -25.48
C GLY A 494 -15.91 -12.00 -25.16
N ALA A 495 -16.15 -11.68 -23.87
CA ALA A 495 -16.49 -10.34 -23.46
C ALA A 495 -15.28 -9.41 -23.63
N THR A 496 -15.41 -8.47 -24.54
CA THR A 496 -14.36 -7.49 -24.88
C THR A 496 -13.94 -6.61 -23.70
N TRP A 497 -14.74 -6.57 -22.63
CA TRP A 497 -14.45 -5.82 -21.41
C TRP A 497 -13.72 -6.64 -20.33
N SER A 498 -13.47 -7.92 -20.55
CA SER A 498 -12.69 -8.73 -19.61
C SER A 498 -11.23 -8.25 -19.54
N MET A 499 -10.59 -8.49 -18.41
CA MET A 499 -9.20 -8.09 -18.20
C MET A 499 -8.26 -9.06 -18.90
N LYS A 500 -7.33 -8.54 -19.71
CA LYS A 500 -6.28 -9.33 -20.34
C LYS A 500 -5.25 -9.78 -19.29
N ARG A 501 -4.94 -11.08 -19.28
CA ARG A 501 -3.94 -11.72 -18.39
C ARG A 501 -3.29 -12.89 -19.13
N THR A 502 -2.50 -12.60 -20.16
CA THR A 502 -1.98 -13.65 -21.07
C THR A 502 -0.83 -14.46 -20.48
N MET A 503 -0.16 -13.92 -19.44
CA MET A 503 0.99 -14.55 -18.79
C MET A 503 0.69 -14.86 -17.32
N MET A 504 -0.56 -15.18 -16.98
CA MET A 504 -0.95 -15.47 -15.61
C MET A 504 -0.46 -16.84 -15.19
N SER A 505 0.19 -16.90 -14.02
CA SER A 505 0.58 -18.15 -13.36
C SER A 505 -0.64 -18.93 -12.85
N PRO A 506 -0.51 -20.25 -12.59
CA PRO A 506 -1.57 -21.02 -11.94
C PRO A 506 -1.95 -20.45 -10.57
N ARG A 507 -3.24 -20.52 -10.21
CA ARG A 507 -3.78 -20.07 -8.92
C ARG A 507 -3.68 -21.15 -7.85
N CYS A 508 -2.53 -21.71 -7.70
CA CYS A 508 -2.22 -22.93 -6.96
C CYS A 508 -2.90 -23.10 -5.59
N THR A 509 -3.14 -22.00 -4.87
CA THR A 509 -3.70 -22.04 -3.50
C THR A 509 -5.20 -21.77 -3.44
N THR A 510 -5.84 -21.35 -4.55
CA THR A 510 -7.24 -20.95 -4.58
C THR A 510 -8.07 -21.74 -5.59
N ARG A 511 -7.43 -22.64 -6.36
CA ARG A 511 -8.06 -23.49 -7.36
C ARG A 511 -7.49 -24.90 -7.31
N TRP A 512 -8.34 -25.89 -7.09
CA TRP A 512 -7.95 -27.31 -7.04
C TRP A 512 -7.41 -27.84 -8.38
N ASP A 513 -7.98 -27.38 -9.47
CA ASP A 513 -7.61 -27.74 -10.84
C ASP A 513 -6.31 -27.08 -11.33
N GLU A 514 -5.73 -26.17 -10.53
CA GLU A 514 -4.49 -25.46 -10.81
C GLU A 514 -3.41 -25.70 -9.74
N MET A 515 -3.56 -26.76 -8.92
CA MET A 515 -2.56 -27.09 -7.92
C MET A 515 -1.22 -27.45 -8.59
N ALA A 516 -0.12 -27.08 -7.93
CA ALA A 516 1.21 -27.45 -8.38
C ALA A 516 1.35 -28.99 -8.33
N VAL A 517 1.80 -29.57 -9.45
CA VAL A 517 2.09 -30.99 -9.56
C VAL A 517 3.57 -31.20 -9.26
N VAL A 518 3.86 -32.01 -8.25
CA VAL A 518 5.23 -32.44 -7.92
C VAL A 518 5.49 -33.76 -8.60
N HIS A 519 6.50 -33.80 -9.45
CA HIS A 519 7.01 -35.05 -10.01
C HIS A 519 8.06 -35.57 -9.03
N ALA A 520 7.81 -36.80 -8.50
CA ALA A 520 8.71 -37.46 -7.57
C ALA A 520 9.92 -38.06 -8.33
#